data_8c17df53e0fb816dd41fc006e6c5fc3c
#
_entry.id   8c17df53e0fb816dd41fc006e6c5fc3c
#
_cell.length_a   1.000
_cell.length_b   1.000
_cell.length_c   1.000
_cell.angle_alpha   90.00
_cell.angle_beta   90.00
_cell.angle_gamma   90.00
#
_symmetry.space_group_name_H-M   'P 1'
#
loop_
_entity.id
_entity.type
_entity.pdbx_description
1 polymer ?
#
loop_
_entity_poly.entity_id
_entity_poly.type
_entity_poly.pdbx_seq_one_letter_code
_entity_poly.pdbx_strand_id
1 'polypeptide(L)'
;MHEGKMKGREVSAEPSDPTCGSKTNSVPAHQERAYEYVQCPVTGAMAETKENLDPSNLMPPPNQTPAPDQPFALSTVRQESSIPRADADKKWVYPSEQMFWNAMLRKGWTWKDEDISQKDMYNIIKIHNQNNEQAWKEILKWEALHAAECPCGPSLIRFGGKAKEYSPRARIRSWMGYELPFDRHDWIVNRCGTEVRYVIDYYDGGEVNQDYQFTILDVRPALDSLSAVWDRMKVSWWRWTS
;
A
#
# COMPACT_ATOMS: atom_id res chain seq x y z
N MET A 1 -16.92 80.03 -19.62
CA MET A 1 -18.22 79.42 -19.97
C MET A 1 -18.00 77.98 -20.32
N HIS A 2 -18.70 77.14 -19.70
CA HIS A 2 -18.95 75.72 -19.78
C HIS A 2 -18.19 74.88 -18.74
N GLU A 3 -18.97 74.62 -17.70
CA GLU A 3 -18.77 73.60 -16.72
C GLU A 3 -18.98 72.20 -17.33
N GLY A 4 -18.07 71.28 -17.07
CA GLY A 4 -18.20 69.85 -17.35
C GLY A 4 -18.10 69.08 -16.07
N LYS A 5 -19.27 68.64 -15.57
CA LYS A 5 -19.50 67.85 -14.38
C LYS A 5 -19.03 66.41 -14.57
N MET A 6 -17.98 65.97 -13.86
CA MET A 6 -17.59 64.57 -13.81
C MET A 6 -18.27 63.89 -12.62
N LYS A 7 -19.05 62.85 -12.90
CA LYS A 7 -19.68 61.95 -11.96
C LYS A 7 -18.63 61.06 -11.30
N GLY A 8 -18.60 61.05 -10.00
CA GLY A 8 -17.87 60.06 -9.22
C GLY A 8 -18.45 58.68 -9.36
N ARG A 9 -17.58 57.71 -9.57
CA ARG A 9 -17.91 56.30 -9.57
C ARG A 9 -17.40 55.74 -8.23
N GLU A 10 -18.32 55.41 -7.37
CA GLU A 10 -18.04 54.66 -6.12
C GLU A 10 -17.51 53.25 -6.51
N VAL A 11 -16.32 52.93 -6.04
CA VAL A 11 -15.76 51.59 -6.07
C VAL A 11 -16.03 50.96 -4.71
N SER A 12 -16.97 50.07 -4.66
CA SER A 12 -17.23 49.19 -3.52
C SER A 12 -16.02 48.26 -3.33
N ALA A 13 -15.39 48.40 -2.16
CA ALA A 13 -14.36 47.48 -1.72
C ALA A 13 -15.02 46.15 -1.28
N GLU A 14 -14.70 45.04 -1.97
CA GLU A 14 -14.96 43.69 -1.46
C GLU A 14 -13.93 43.35 -0.34
N PRO A 15 -14.36 42.63 0.70
CA PRO A 15 -13.43 42.19 1.75
C PRO A 15 -12.56 41.05 1.22
N SER A 16 -11.25 41.26 1.25
CA SER A 16 -10.24 40.24 0.98
C SER A 16 -10.29 39.16 2.07
N ASP A 17 -10.68 37.93 1.67
CA ASP A 17 -10.49 36.72 2.44
C ASP A 17 -9.01 36.47 2.71
N PRO A 18 -8.61 36.12 3.93
CA PRO A 18 -7.26 35.68 4.22
C PRO A 18 -7.06 34.28 3.67
N THR A 19 -6.53 34.15 2.47
CA THR A 19 -6.01 32.87 1.93
C THR A 19 -4.93 32.35 2.86
N CYS A 20 -5.30 31.36 3.66
CA CYS A 20 -4.38 30.49 4.35
C CYS A 20 -3.48 29.83 3.31
N GLY A 21 -2.20 30.25 3.26
CA GLY A 21 -1.22 29.68 2.35
C GLY A 21 -0.95 28.23 2.74
N SER A 22 -1.64 27.32 2.07
CA SER A 22 -1.27 25.92 2.01
C SER A 22 0.10 25.85 1.34
N LYS A 23 1.15 25.56 2.13
CA LYS A 23 2.43 25.15 1.58
C LYS A 23 2.22 23.75 0.97
N THR A 24 1.86 23.71 -0.29
CA THR A 24 1.97 22.50 -1.10
C THR A 24 3.45 22.17 -1.23
N ASN A 25 3.95 21.25 -0.40
CA ASN A 25 5.17 20.56 -0.72
C ASN A 25 4.90 19.83 -2.02
N SER A 26 5.40 20.37 -3.12
CA SER A 26 5.32 19.71 -4.42
C SER A 26 6.21 18.48 -4.39
N VAL A 27 5.63 17.33 -4.11
CA VAL A 27 6.28 16.03 -4.33
C VAL A 27 6.58 15.93 -5.83
N PRO A 28 7.77 15.49 -6.24
CA PRO A 28 8.08 15.30 -7.66
C PRO A 28 7.04 14.43 -8.33
N ALA A 29 6.59 14.78 -9.53
CA ALA A 29 5.49 14.11 -10.24
C ALA A 29 5.67 12.59 -10.40
N HIS A 30 6.92 12.09 -10.41
CA HIS A 30 7.22 10.66 -10.43
C HIS A 30 6.98 9.97 -9.08
N GLN A 31 7.05 10.70 -7.96
CA GLN A 31 6.73 10.19 -6.63
C GLN A 31 5.22 10.12 -6.40
N GLU A 32 4.47 11.15 -6.78
CA GLU A 32 2.99 11.11 -6.71
C GLU A 32 2.45 9.93 -7.50
N ARG A 33 3.02 9.64 -8.68
CA ARG A 33 2.65 8.47 -9.48
C ARG A 33 3.01 7.15 -8.79
N ALA A 34 4.13 7.07 -8.07
CA ALA A 34 4.52 5.85 -7.36
C ALA A 34 3.51 5.46 -6.26
N TYR A 35 2.94 6.44 -5.52
CA TYR A 35 1.89 6.18 -4.53
C TYR A 35 0.62 5.65 -5.14
N GLU A 36 0.22 6.23 -6.24
CA GLU A 36 -0.98 5.84 -6.96
C GLU A 36 -0.88 4.40 -7.48
N TYR A 37 0.33 3.94 -7.83
CA TYR A 37 0.60 2.60 -8.38
C TYR A 37 0.91 1.53 -7.33
N VAL A 38 1.34 1.89 -6.14
CA VAL A 38 1.68 0.93 -5.07
C VAL A 38 0.44 0.38 -4.36
N GLN A 39 -0.74 1.00 -4.52
CA GLN A 39 -1.98 0.40 -4.03
C GLN A 39 -2.13 -1.02 -4.56
N CYS A 40 -2.25 -1.96 -3.63
CA CYS A 40 -2.37 -3.38 -3.98
C CYS A 40 -3.51 -3.60 -4.99
N PRO A 41 -3.25 -4.24 -6.12
CA PRO A 41 -4.26 -4.50 -7.14
C PRO A 41 -5.49 -5.28 -6.66
N VAL A 42 -5.54 -5.79 -5.47
CA VAL A 42 -6.63 -6.67 -4.98
C VAL A 42 -7.89 -5.90 -4.55
N THR A 43 -7.81 -4.63 -4.20
CA THR A 43 -8.91 -3.92 -3.53
C THR A 43 -9.97 -3.28 -4.43
N GLY A 44 -9.76 -3.21 -5.75
CA GLY A 44 -10.66 -2.48 -6.68
C GLY A 44 -11.58 -3.33 -7.55
N ALA A 45 -11.32 -4.61 -7.72
CA ALA A 45 -11.96 -5.46 -8.74
C ALA A 45 -13.12 -6.31 -8.18
N MET A 46 -14.08 -5.72 -7.47
CA MET A 46 -15.25 -6.46 -6.96
C MET A 46 -16.45 -6.49 -7.92
N ALA A 47 -16.26 -6.27 -9.21
CA ALA A 47 -17.39 -6.17 -10.13
C ALA A 47 -17.65 -7.38 -11.02
N GLU A 48 -16.66 -8.23 -11.33
CA GLU A 48 -16.93 -9.37 -12.23
C GLU A 48 -16.11 -10.62 -11.88
N THR A 49 -16.81 -11.75 -11.77
CA THR A 49 -16.33 -13.13 -11.64
C THR A 49 -15.63 -13.51 -10.33
N LYS A 50 -16.41 -13.68 -9.26
CA LYS A 50 -15.98 -14.36 -8.02
C LYS A 50 -15.53 -15.82 -8.22
N GLU A 51 -15.72 -16.40 -9.40
CA GLU A 51 -15.62 -17.86 -9.60
C GLU A 51 -14.20 -18.40 -9.83
N ASN A 52 -13.20 -17.55 -10.10
CA ASN A 52 -11.84 -18.00 -10.41
C ASN A 52 -10.72 -17.28 -9.66
N LEU A 53 -10.99 -16.72 -8.47
CA LEU A 53 -9.95 -16.09 -7.67
C LEU A 53 -9.27 -17.11 -6.76
N ASP A 54 -7.94 -17.06 -6.69
CA ASP A 54 -7.17 -17.82 -5.70
C ASP A 54 -7.52 -17.29 -4.28
N PRO A 55 -8.10 -18.13 -3.40
CA PRO A 55 -8.54 -17.70 -2.08
C PRO A 55 -7.39 -17.26 -1.16
N SER A 56 -6.15 -17.62 -1.49
CA SER A 56 -4.98 -17.26 -0.70
C SER A 56 -4.51 -15.82 -0.94
N ASN A 57 -4.79 -15.25 -2.10
CA ASN A 57 -4.32 -13.92 -2.47
C ASN A 57 -5.35 -13.05 -3.23
N LEU A 58 -6.56 -13.60 -3.45
CA LEU A 58 -7.65 -12.95 -4.19
C LEU A 58 -7.27 -12.55 -5.62
N MET A 59 -6.27 -13.22 -6.20
CA MET A 59 -5.81 -12.96 -7.55
C MET A 59 -6.45 -13.93 -8.55
N PRO A 60 -6.79 -13.47 -9.75
CA PRO A 60 -7.20 -14.36 -10.83
C PRO A 60 -6.03 -15.23 -11.30
N PRO A 61 -6.30 -16.27 -12.12
CA PRO A 61 -5.25 -17.07 -12.74
C PRO A 61 -4.18 -16.19 -13.41
N PRO A 62 -2.91 -16.59 -13.37
CA PRO A 62 -1.84 -15.83 -14.00
C PRO A 62 -2.11 -15.57 -15.48
N ASN A 63 -2.16 -14.31 -15.88
CA ASN A 63 -2.27 -13.91 -17.28
C ASN A 63 -1.04 -13.08 -17.67
N GLN A 64 -0.23 -13.62 -18.57
CA GLN A 64 0.98 -12.99 -19.10
C GLN A 64 0.82 -12.58 -20.57
N THR A 65 -0.39 -12.61 -21.11
CA THR A 65 -0.67 -12.16 -22.48
C THR A 65 -0.64 -10.63 -22.50
N PRO A 66 0.12 -9.99 -23.42
CA PRO A 66 0.07 -8.55 -23.57
C PRO A 66 -1.34 -8.04 -23.86
N ALA A 67 -1.70 -6.90 -23.26
CA ALA A 67 -2.97 -6.26 -23.56
C ALA A 67 -2.98 -5.70 -24.99
N PRO A 68 -4.15 -5.62 -25.68
CA PRO A 68 -4.22 -5.18 -27.08
C PRO A 68 -3.56 -3.84 -27.35
N ASP A 69 -3.75 -2.87 -26.48
CA ASP A 69 -3.24 -1.48 -26.64
C ASP A 69 -2.05 -1.18 -25.73
N GLN A 70 -1.24 -2.19 -25.42
CA GLN A 70 -0.08 -2.03 -24.56
C GLN A 70 1.05 -1.29 -25.29
N PRO A 71 1.53 -0.15 -24.78
CA PRO A 71 2.46 0.72 -25.50
C PRO A 71 3.89 0.15 -25.64
N PHE A 72 4.28 -0.76 -24.76
CA PHE A 72 5.64 -1.35 -24.75
C PHE A 72 5.62 -2.80 -24.25
N ALA A 73 6.67 -3.54 -24.58
CA ALA A 73 6.83 -4.91 -24.10
C ALA A 73 7.15 -4.92 -22.58
N LEU A 74 6.52 -5.81 -21.83
CA LEU A 74 6.75 -5.99 -20.41
C LEU A 74 7.35 -7.36 -20.11
N SER A 75 8.17 -7.41 -19.06
CA SER A 75 8.79 -8.65 -18.62
C SER A 75 7.74 -9.63 -18.09
N THR A 76 7.88 -10.90 -18.51
CA THR A 76 7.11 -12.02 -17.97
C THR A 76 7.85 -12.78 -16.88
N VAL A 77 9.08 -12.37 -16.55
CA VAL A 77 9.90 -12.98 -15.52
C VAL A 77 9.32 -12.66 -14.14
N ARG A 78 9.17 -13.70 -13.32
CA ARG A 78 8.67 -13.57 -11.95
C ARG A 78 9.81 -13.73 -10.96
N GLN A 79 9.75 -12.97 -9.87
CA GLN A 79 10.71 -13.05 -8.77
C GLN A 79 10.14 -13.91 -7.63
N GLU A 80 10.92 -14.83 -7.09
CA GLU A 80 10.59 -15.55 -5.88
C GLU A 80 10.76 -14.65 -4.65
N SER A 81 9.81 -14.71 -3.73
CA SER A 81 9.84 -14.00 -2.44
C SER A 81 10.66 -14.75 -1.41
N SER A 82 11.05 -14.09 -0.33
CA SER A 82 11.57 -14.78 0.86
C SER A 82 10.48 -15.42 1.72
N ILE A 83 9.20 -15.09 1.49
CA ILE A 83 8.05 -15.45 2.32
C ILE A 83 7.65 -16.90 2.09
N PRO A 84 7.66 -17.78 3.13
CA PRO A 84 7.21 -19.16 3.01
C PRO A 84 5.68 -19.24 2.82
N ARG A 85 5.22 -20.17 2.01
CA ARG A 85 3.80 -20.50 1.88
C ARG A 85 3.40 -21.54 2.92
N ALA A 86 2.20 -21.38 3.50
CA ALA A 86 1.71 -22.33 4.49
C ALA A 86 1.16 -23.63 3.90
N ASP A 87 0.73 -23.62 2.63
CA ASP A 87 0.09 -24.72 1.91
C ASP A 87 1.06 -25.61 1.11
N ALA A 88 2.32 -25.22 1.03
CA ALA A 88 3.33 -25.94 0.26
C ALA A 88 4.74 -25.66 0.80
N ASP A 89 5.65 -26.61 0.62
CA ASP A 89 7.09 -26.42 0.88
C ASP A 89 7.72 -25.56 -0.23
N LYS A 90 7.19 -24.37 -0.41
CA LYS A 90 7.60 -23.38 -1.43
C LYS A 90 7.44 -21.98 -0.87
N LYS A 91 8.04 -21.02 -1.55
CA LYS A 91 7.87 -19.60 -1.27
C LYS A 91 6.82 -18.98 -2.18
N TRP A 92 6.33 -17.82 -1.79
CA TRP A 92 5.49 -17.01 -2.66
C TRP A 92 6.29 -16.51 -3.87
N VAL A 93 5.60 -16.32 -4.99
CA VAL A 93 6.21 -15.80 -6.22
C VAL A 93 5.46 -14.56 -6.65
N TYR A 94 6.17 -13.45 -6.74
CA TYR A 94 5.61 -12.15 -7.13
C TYR A 94 5.06 -12.18 -8.56
N PRO A 95 4.09 -11.29 -8.88
CA PRO A 95 3.66 -11.11 -10.25
C PRO A 95 4.80 -10.57 -11.12
N SER A 96 4.79 -10.91 -12.41
CA SER A 96 5.62 -10.25 -13.39
C SER A 96 5.09 -8.85 -13.72
N GLU A 97 5.90 -8.03 -14.40
CA GLU A 97 5.45 -6.71 -14.88
C GLU A 97 4.18 -6.83 -15.73
N GLN A 98 4.13 -7.82 -16.63
CA GLN A 98 2.96 -8.09 -17.49
C GLN A 98 1.72 -8.47 -16.67
N MET A 99 1.86 -9.32 -15.67
CA MET A 99 0.74 -9.70 -14.80
C MET A 99 0.21 -8.50 -14.01
N PHE A 100 1.12 -7.67 -13.52
CA PHE A 100 0.77 -6.48 -12.74
C PHE A 100 0.06 -5.45 -13.62
N TRP A 101 0.56 -5.21 -14.84
CA TRP A 101 -0.10 -4.37 -15.85
C TRP A 101 -1.54 -4.83 -16.12
N ASN A 102 -1.71 -6.10 -16.43
CA ASN A 102 -3.02 -6.68 -16.67
C ASN A 102 -3.96 -6.56 -15.47
N ALA A 103 -3.41 -6.65 -14.24
CA ALA A 103 -4.19 -6.44 -13.02
C ALA A 103 -4.65 -5.00 -12.85
N MET A 104 -3.83 -4.04 -13.22
CA MET A 104 -4.18 -2.61 -13.20
C MET A 104 -5.26 -2.28 -14.23
N LEU A 105 -5.15 -2.77 -15.45
CA LEU A 105 -6.17 -2.59 -16.50
C LEU A 105 -7.54 -3.13 -16.06
N ARG A 106 -7.59 -4.31 -15.44
CA ARG A 106 -8.85 -4.87 -14.89
C ARG A 106 -9.50 -3.98 -13.86
N LYS A 107 -8.75 -3.13 -13.18
CA LYS A 107 -9.25 -2.18 -12.19
C LYS A 107 -9.73 -0.86 -12.79
N GLY A 108 -9.66 -0.73 -14.11
CA GLY A 108 -10.07 0.46 -14.82
C GLY A 108 -8.97 1.51 -14.93
N TRP A 109 -7.72 1.18 -14.58
CA TRP A 109 -6.59 2.05 -14.86
C TRP A 109 -6.35 2.09 -16.37
N THR A 110 -6.24 3.28 -16.92
CA THR A 110 -5.90 3.52 -18.34
C THR A 110 -4.77 4.52 -18.39
N TRP A 111 -3.73 4.21 -19.13
CA TRP A 111 -2.60 5.11 -19.35
C TRP A 111 -2.51 5.45 -20.83
N LYS A 112 -2.07 6.66 -21.08
CA LYS A 112 -1.56 7.05 -22.38
C LYS A 112 -0.07 6.73 -22.46
N ASP A 113 0.46 6.57 -23.66
CA ASP A 113 1.86 6.25 -23.91
C ASP A 113 2.84 7.22 -23.24
N GLU A 114 2.39 8.46 -22.99
CA GLU A 114 3.16 9.53 -22.37
C GLU A 114 3.17 9.45 -20.84
N ASP A 115 2.23 8.70 -20.23
CA ASP A 115 2.01 8.71 -18.78
C ASP A 115 2.95 7.75 -18.04
N ILE A 116 3.37 6.66 -18.67
CA ILE A 116 4.15 5.60 -18.03
C ILE A 116 5.12 4.95 -19.02
N SER A 117 6.31 4.67 -18.58
CA SER A 117 7.34 3.98 -19.35
C SER A 117 7.57 2.54 -18.83
N GLN A 118 8.25 1.73 -19.65
CA GLN A 118 8.71 0.39 -19.24
C GLN A 118 9.57 0.45 -17.96
N LYS A 119 10.40 1.48 -17.83
CA LYS A 119 11.23 1.68 -16.64
C LYS A 119 10.40 1.98 -15.39
N ASP A 120 9.30 2.73 -15.55
CA ASP A 120 8.40 3.00 -14.43
C ASP A 120 7.72 1.71 -13.97
N MET A 121 7.29 0.85 -14.87
CA MET A 121 6.74 -0.47 -14.54
C MET A 121 7.75 -1.33 -13.77
N TYR A 122 8.99 -1.35 -14.21
CA TYR A 122 10.06 -2.05 -13.48
C TYR A 122 10.22 -1.51 -12.06
N ASN A 123 10.27 -0.19 -11.89
CA ASN A 123 10.40 0.45 -10.58
C ASN A 123 9.19 0.16 -9.67
N ILE A 124 7.98 0.24 -10.21
CA ILE A 124 6.73 -0.04 -9.47
C ILE A 124 6.76 -1.48 -8.92
N ILE A 125 7.15 -2.45 -9.74
CA ILE A 125 7.26 -3.84 -9.29
C ILE A 125 8.33 -4.00 -8.21
N LYS A 126 9.47 -3.35 -8.36
CA LYS A 126 10.54 -3.39 -7.34
C LYS A 126 10.07 -2.82 -6.01
N ILE A 127 9.41 -1.66 -6.04
CA ILE A 127 8.83 -1.03 -4.85
C ILE A 127 7.79 -1.95 -4.20
N HIS A 128 6.87 -2.49 -5.01
CA HIS A 128 5.84 -3.41 -4.52
C HIS A 128 6.44 -4.64 -3.83
N ASN A 129 7.43 -5.30 -4.47
CA ASN A 129 8.08 -6.48 -3.92
C ASN A 129 8.82 -6.12 -2.62
N GLN A 130 9.56 -5.01 -2.62
CA GLN A 130 10.31 -4.56 -1.45
C GLN A 130 9.42 -4.24 -0.25
N ASN A 131 8.27 -3.59 -0.48
CA ASN A 131 7.30 -3.32 0.58
C ASN A 131 6.77 -4.61 1.21
N ASN A 132 6.51 -5.63 0.40
CA ASN A 132 6.05 -6.93 0.93
C ASN A 132 7.16 -7.64 1.72
N GLU A 133 8.40 -7.64 1.23
CA GLU A 133 9.53 -8.20 1.96
C GLU A 133 9.77 -7.47 3.30
N GLN A 134 9.62 -6.16 3.31
CA GLN A 134 9.72 -5.36 4.53
C GLN A 134 8.57 -5.68 5.50
N ALA A 135 7.35 -5.78 5.01
CA ALA A 135 6.19 -6.18 5.83
C ALA A 135 6.42 -7.54 6.48
N TRP A 136 6.96 -8.51 5.73
CA TRP A 136 7.32 -9.82 6.27
C TRP A 136 8.39 -9.74 7.35
N LYS A 137 9.44 -8.94 7.14
CA LYS A 137 10.47 -8.72 8.17
C LYS A 137 9.87 -8.13 9.46
N GLU A 138 8.93 -7.19 9.35
CA GLU A 138 8.25 -6.63 10.52
C GLU A 138 7.36 -7.67 11.22
N ILE A 139 6.68 -8.56 10.47
CA ILE A 139 5.93 -9.69 11.05
C ILE A 139 6.88 -10.62 11.82
N LEU A 140 8.03 -10.96 11.25
CA LEU A 140 9.02 -11.82 11.91
C LEU A 140 9.53 -11.25 13.24
N LYS A 141 9.58 -9.94 13.41
CA LYS A 141 9.91 -9.31 14.71
C LYS A 141 8.85 -9.61 15.79
N TRP A 142 7.58 -9.66 15.39
CA TRP A 142 6.50 -10.08 16.30
C TRP A 142 6.54 -11.57 16.56
N GLU A 143 6.76 -12.38 15.55
CA GLU A 143 6.83 -13.84 15.67
C GLU A 143 8.04 -14.30 16.49
N ALA A 144 9.11 -13.49 16.60
CA ALA A 144 10.24 -13.76 17.48
C ALA A 144 9.84 -13.92 18.96
N LEU A 145 8.72 -13.32 19.38
CA LEU A 145 8.16 -13.52 20.73
C LEU A 145 7.70 -14.96 20.99
N HIS A 146 7.46 -15.71 19.93
CA HIS A 146 6.91 -17.06 19.91
C HIS A 146 7.87 -18.10 19.31
N ALA A 147 9.16 -17.76 19.17
CA ALA A 147 10.15 -18.64 18.54
C ALA A 147 10.27 -20.01 19.22
N ALA A 148 10.06 -20.08 20.54
CA ALA A 148 10.05 -21.34 21.27
C ALA A 148 8.81 -22.20 20.98
N GLU A 149 7.67 -21.56 20.68
CA GLU A 149 6.40 -22.23 20.36
C GLU A 149 6.34 -22.68 18.91
N CYS A 150 7.06 -21.98 18.02
CA CYS A 150 7.12 -22.26 16.60
C CYS A 150 8.57 -22.32 16.08
N PRO A 151 9.29 -23.42 16.38
CA PRO A 151 10.70 -23.55 16.00
C PRO A 151 10.92 -23.68 14.48
N CYS A 152 9.89 -24.13 13.73
CA CYS A 152 9.97 -24.20 12.26
C CYS A 152 9.82 -22.84 11.58
N GLY A 153 9.50 -21.80 12.35
CA GLY A 153 9.18 -20.47 11.85
C GLY A 153 7.77 -20.33 11.26
N PRO A 154 7.28 -19.10 11.14
CA PRO A 154 5.96 -18.83 10.60
C PRO A 154 5.93 -18.93 9.07
N SER A 155 4.73 -19.15 8.52
CA SER A 155 4.47 -19.16 7.07
C SER A 155 3.21 -18.37 6.74
N LEU A 156 3.11 -17.81 5.55
CA LEU A 156 1.99 -16.98 5.13
C LEU A 156 0.89 -17.86 4.51
N ILE A 157 -0.32 -17.82 5.12
CA ILE A 157 -1.49 -18.54 4.62
C ILE A 157 -2.14 -17.75 3.48
N ARG A 158 -2.47 -16.48 3.76
CA ARG A 158 -3.15 -15.61 2.81
C ARG A 158 -2.92 -14.14 3.14
N PHE A 159 -3.12 -13.31 2.14
CA PHE A 159 -3.04 -11.86 2.28
C PHE A 159 -4.13 -11.18 1.45
N GLY A 160 -4.53 -9.99 1.86
CA GLY A 160 -5.52 -9.19 1.14
C GLY A 160 -5.39 -7.73 1.44
N GLY A 161 -5.54 -6.91 0.41
CA GLY A 161 -5.57 -5.46 0.54
C GLY A 161 -6.95 -4.95 1.00
N LYS A 162 -6.95 -3.92 1.83
CA LYS A 162 -8.13 -3.23 2.37
C LYS A 162 -7.96 -1.72 2.34
N ALA A 163 -7.46 -1.17 1.25
CA ALA A 163 -7.11 0.25 1.12
C ALA A 163 -8.22 1.23 1.52
N LYS A 164 -9.49 0.83 1.34
CA LYS A 164 -10.64 1.67 1.70
C LYS A 164 -11.08 1.57 3.18
N GLU A 165 -10.49 0.64 3.95
CA GLU A 165 -10.83 0.39 5.34
C GLU A 165 -9.70 0.81 6.26
N TYR A 166 -9.83 1.97 6.89
CA TYR A 166 -8.83 2.41 7.88
C TYR A 166 -8.89 1.57 9.15
N SER A 167 -7.72 1.20 9.66
CA SER A 167 -7.63 0.53 10.96
C SER A 167 -8.09 1.45 12.10
N PRO A 168 -8.58 0.90 13.23
CA PRO A 168 -8.96 1.74 14.37
C PRO A 168 -7.82 2.64 14.86
N ARG A 169 -6.58 2.15 14.81
CA ARG A 169 -5.40 2.93 15.18
C ARG A 169 -5.16 4.09 14.21
N ALA A 170 -5.29 3.85 12.90
CA ALA A 170 -5.16 4.89 11.89
C ALA A 170 -6.19 6.01 12.08
N ARG A 171 -7.44 5.65 12.40
CA ARG A 171 -8.51 6.62 12.70
C ARG A 171 -8.19 7.47 13.93
N ILE A 172 -7.73 6.85 15.02
CA ILE A 172 -7.35 7.57 16.25
C ILE A 172 -6.18 8.52 15.97
N ARG A 173 -5.16 8.07 15.22
CA ARG A 173 -4.03 8.92 14.84
C ARG A 173 -4.47 10.10 13.98
N SER A 174 -5.39 9.90 13.05
CA SER A 174 -5.95 10.97 12.22
C SER A 174 -6.67 12.03 13.06
N TRP A 175 -7.41 11.64 14.11
CA TRP A 175 -8.00 12.61 15.06
C TRP A 175 -6.93 13.42 15.81
N MET A 176 -5.72 12.88 15.97
CA MET A 176 -4.58 13.60 16.56
C MET A 176 -3.79 14.43 15.55
N GLY A 177 -4.24 14.52 14.28
CA GLY A 177 -3.62 15.31 13.22
C GLY A 177 -2.52 14.59 12.43
N TYR A 178 -2.38 13.26 12.59
CA TYR A 178 -1.46 12.48 11.75
C TYR A 178 -2.12 12.10 10.41
N GLU A 179 -1.32 11.92 9.39
CA GLU A 179 -1.78 11.45 8.08
C GLU A 179 -2.37 10.06 8.13
N LEU A 180 -3.37 9.82 7.27
CA LEU A 180 -3.96 8.50 7.09
C LEU A 180 -3.03 7.63 6.23
N PRO A 181 -3.04 6.29 6.42
CA PRO A 181 -2.31 5.41 5.54
C PRO A 181 -2.91 5.44 4.12
N PHE A 182 -2.06 5.37 3.10
CA PHE A 182 -2.51 5.31 1.70
C PHE A 182 -2.98 3.91 1.30
N ASP A 183 -2.53 2.85 2.01
CA ASP A 183 -3.00 1.48 1.82
C ASP A 183 -3.01 0.72 3.16
N ARG A 184 -3.80 -0.35 3.21
CA ARG A 184 -3.87 -1.28 4.32
C ARG A 184 -4.00 -2.71 3.81
N HIS A 185 -3.23 -3.62 4.41
CA HIS A 185 -3.36 -5.06 4.19
C HIS A 185 -3.66 -5.80 5.49
N ASP A 186 -4.39 -6.91 5.36
CA ASP A 186 -4.53 -7.91 6.41
C ASP A 186 -3.84 -9.21 5.92
N TRP A 187 -2.84 -9.68 6.66
CA TRP A 187 -2.13 -10.92 6.39
C TRP A 187 -2.45 -11.95 7.45
N ILE A 188 -2.71 -13.20 7.03
CA ILE A 188 -2.93 -14.34 7.93
C ILE A 188 -1.71 -15.23 7.88
N VAL A 189 -1.08 -15.38 9.03
CA VAL A 189 0.17 -16.13 9.23
C VAL A 189 -0.13 -17.40 10.00
N ASN A 190 0.43 -18.51 9.56
CA ASN A 190 0.46 -19.77 10.29
C ASN A 190 1.64 -19.78 11.25
N ARG A 191 1.34 -19.71 12.53
CA ARG A 191 2.32 -19.92 13.61
C ARG A 191 2.20 -21.37 14.07
N CYS A 192 2.85 -22.28 13.39
CA CYS A 192 2.85 -23.72 13.70
C CYS A 192 1.48 -24.30 14.07
N GLY A 193 0.48 -24.05 13.21
CA GLY A 193 -0.91 -24.52 13.37
C GLY A 193 -1.87 -23.48 13.97
N THR A 194 -1.38 -22.35 14.44
CA THR A 194 -2.23 -21.24 14.92
C THR A 194 -2.27 -20.12 13.90
N GLU A 195 -3.48 -19.74 13.44
CA GLU A 195 -3.66 -18.60 12.56
C GLU A 195 -3.56 -17.28 13.34
N VAL A 196 -2.66 -16.41 12.92
CA VAL A 196 -2.48 -15.07 13.47
C VAL A 196 -2.71 -14.03 12.40
N ARG A 197 -3.62 -13.10 12.64
CA ARG A 197 -3.89 -12.00 11.72
C ARG A 197 -3.02 -10.79 12.03
N TYR A 198 -2.32 -10.30 11.02
CA TYR A 198 -1.55 -9.06 11.06
C TYR A 198 -2.23 -7.96 10.26
N VAL A 199 -2.28 -6.77 10.83
CA VAL A 199 -2.72 -5.55 10.16
C VAL A 199 -1.48 -4.74 9.79
N ILE A 200 -1.39 -4.34 8.55
CA ILE A 200 -0.30 -3.57 7.97
C ILE A 200 -0.88 -2.28 7.41
N ASP A 201 -0.58 -1.16 8.04
CA ASP A 201 -0.91 0.17 7.52
C ASP A 201 0.34 0.75 6.85
N TYR A 202 0.18 1.23 5.60
CA TYR A 202 1.25 1.81 4.78
C TYR A 202 1.13 3.32 4.78
N TYR A 203 2.17 3.98 5.27
CA TYR A 203 2.24 5.45 5.31
C TYR A 203 3.32 5.94 4.35
N ASP A 204 3.12 7.17 3.87
CA ASP A 204 4.13 7.86 3.10
C ASP A 204 5.38 8.13 3.96
N GLY A 205 6.52 7.67 3.50
CA GLY A 205 7.82 7.88 4.13
C GLY A 205 8.65 8.97 3.44
N GLY A 206 8.13 9.61 2.38
CA GLY A 206 8.81 10.63 1.61
C GLY A 206 9.60 10.08 0.43
N GLU A 207 10.88 10.37 0.31
CA GLU A 207 11.68 10.00 -0.85
C GLU A 207 12.01 8.52 -0.92
N VAL A 208 11.95 7.96 -2.14
CA VAL A 208 12.37 6.57 -2.41
C VAL A 208 13.89 6.47 -2.28
N ASN A 209 14.37 5.62 -1.37
CA ASN A 209 15.80 5.37 -1.22
C ASN A 209 16.36 4.44 -2.33
N GLN A 210 17.68 4.19 -2.30
CA GLN A 210 18.34 3.33 -3.27
C GLN A 210 17.85 1.86 -3.25
N ASP A 211 17.25 1.44 -2.13
CA ASP A 211 16.69 0.09 -1.94
C ASP A 211 15.21 0.02 -2.30
N TYR A 212 14.66 1.01 -2.99
CA TYR A 212 13.23 1.12 -3.34
C TYR A 212 12.30 1.19 -2.13
N GLN A 213 12.79 1.64 -0.98
CA GLN A 213 11.99 1.85 0.22
C GLN A 213 11.61 3.32 0.34
N PHE A 214 10.33 3.60 0.46
CA PHE A 214 9.80 4.94 0.77
C PHE A 214 8.66 4.86 1.79
N THR A 215 8.21 3.65 2.10
CA THR A 215 7.01 3.41 2.89
C THR A 215 7.35 3.18 4.34
N ILE A 216 6.66 3.88 5.24
CA ILE A 216 6.68 3.57 6.66
C ILE A 216 5.58 2.55 6.94
N LEU A 217 5.96 1.39 7.47
CA LEU A 217 5.05 0.30 7.77
C LEU A 217 4.70 0.29 9.27
N ASP A 218 3.40 0.30 9.58
CA ASP A 218 2.91 0.00 10.93
C ASP A 218 2.31 -1.42 10.92
N VAL A 219 3.14 -2.40 11.27
CA VAL A 219 2.80 -3.83 11.28
C VAL A 219 2.53 -4.28 12.71
N ARG A 220 1.40 -4.95 12.92
CA ARG A 220 1.01 -5.39 14.26
C ARG A 220 0.00 -6.54 14.23
N PRO A 221 -0.02 -7.43 15.24
CA PRO A 221 -1.10 -8.41 15.39
C PRO A 221 -2.45 -7.69 15.54
N ALA A 222 -3.49 -8.21 14.92
CA ALA A 222 -4.85 -7.70 15.08
C ALA A 222 -5.35 -7.94 16.52
N LEU A 223 -6.25 -7.07 17.00
CA LEU A 223 -6.84 -7.21 18.35
C LEU A 223 -8.05 -8.16 18.33
N ASP A 224 -7.87 -9.36 17.81
CA ASP A 224 -8.90 -10.39 17.68
C ASP A 224 -8.68 -11.62 18.58
N SER A 225 -7.57 -11.64 19.31
CA SER A 225 -7.26 -12.67 20.30
C SER A 225 -6.59 -12.07 21.54
N LEU A 226 -6.76 -12.74 22.70
CA LEU A 226 -6.10 -12.33 23.95
C LEU A 226 -4.56 -12.41 23.83
N SER A 227 -4.05 -13.38 23.09
CA SER A 227 -2.61 -13.50 22.81
C SER A 227 -2.09 -12.28 22.05
N ALA A 228 -2.79 -11.84 21.01
CA ALA A 228 -2.41 -10.65 20.23
C ALA A 228 -2.44 -9.37 21.07
N VAL A 229 -3.44 -9.23 21.97
CA VAL A 229 -3.51 -8.12 22.92
C VAL A 229 -2.29 -8.15 23.85
N TRP A 230 -1.96 -9.32 24.40
CA TRP A 230 -0.83 -9.51 25.29
C TRP A 230 0.51 -9.20 24.62
N ASP A 231 0.72 -9.67 23.40
CA ASP A 231 1.92 -9.36 22.62
C ASP A 231 2.10 -7.87 22.41
N ARG A 232 1.01 -7.18 22.04
CA ARG A 232 1.04 -5.72 21.84
C ARG A 232 1.34 -4.98 23.16
N MET A 233 0.82 -5.45 24.29
CA MET A 233 1.12 -4.88 25.60
C MET A 233 2.59 -5.08 25.96
N LYS A 234 3.14 -6.30 25.78
CA LYS A 234 4.57 -6.59 26.04
C LYS A 234 5.48 -5.67 25.22
N VAL A 235 5.24 -5.57 23.93
CA VAL A 235 6.07 -4.72 23.04
C VAL A 235 5.92 -3.23 23.40
N SER A 236 4.72 -2.78 23.74
CA SER A 236 4.51 -1.40 24.18
C SER A 236 5.26 -1.09 25.48
N TRP A 237 5.24 -2.02 26.41
CA TRP A 237 5.98 -1.90 27.66
C TRP A 237 7.50 -1.81 27.42
N TRP A 238 8.05 -2.70 26.60
CA TRP A 238 9.47 -2.67 26.26
C TRP A 238 9.89 -1.35 25.61
N ARG A 239 9.11 -0.87 24.66
CA ARG A 239 9.37 0.42 23.99
C ARG A 239 9.32 1.63 24.93
N TRP A 240 8.59 1.51 26.03
CA TRP A 240 8.50 2.58 27.04
C TRP A 240 9.61 2.50 28.08
N THR A 241 10.18 1.32 28.33
CA THR A 241 11.22 1.08 29.35
C THR A 241 12.64 1.00 28.77
N SER A 242 12.80 0.99 27.43
CA SER A 242 14.10 1.03 26.72
C SER A 242 14.47 2.44 26.32
#